data_2c8378ef91d45df0acab0451906f7926
#
_entry.id   2c8378ef91d45df0acab0451906f7926
#
_cell.length_a   1.000
_cell.length_b   1.000
_cell.length_c   1.000
_cell.angle_alpha   90.00
_cell.angle_beta   90.00
_cell.angle_gamma   90.00
#
_symmetry.space_group_name_H-M   'P 1'
#
loop_
_entity.id
_entity.type
_entity.pdbx_description
1 polymer ?
#
loop_
_entity_poly.entity_id
_entity_poly.type
_entity_poly.pdbx_seq_one_letter_code
_entity_poly.pdbx_strand_id
1 'polypeptide(L)'
;YAGPGDEVLYSEHGFLMYPIAAMSAGATPVKAPESNLVTDVDALLSEVGEKTRLVFLANPNNPTGTYIGGRELRRLHAGLPENCLLVVDSAYAEYVEEADYEDGAALVAEAGNVVMTRTFSKIYGLAALRLGWAYCPEPVAEVLNRVRGPFNVTQPALTAGLAALGDQEHIAASRAHNSRCRAWFSEQAAKLGAAVLPSVANCVLLGTENAEELR
;
A
#
# COMPACT_ATOMS: atom_id res chain seq x y z
N TYR A 1 0.07 -15.32 10.02
CA TYR A 1 -0.62 -14.43 10.95
C TYR A 1 -2.14 -14.56 10.86
N ALA A 2 -2.71 -15.04 9.76
CA ALA A 2 -4.12 -15.32 9.62
C ALA A 2 -4.36 -16.68 8.97
N GLY A 3 -5.42 -17.36 9.35
CA GLY A 3 -5.80 -18.68 8.87
C GLY A 3 -7.29 -18.94 8.99
N PRO A 4 -7.75 -20.22 8.91
CA PRO A 4 -9.14 -20.56 9.04
C PRO A 4 -9.76 -20.08 10.35
N GLY A 5 -10.85 -19.31 10.24
CA GLY A 5 -11.54 -18.69 11.38
C GLY A 5 -11.11 -17.27 11.70
N ASP A 6 -9.99 -16.80 11.15
CA ASP A 6 -9.52 -15.42 11.30
C ASP A 6 -10.07 -14.51 10.19
N GLU A 7 -10.03 -13.21 10.44
CA GLU A 7 -10.42 -12.15 9.51
C GLU A 7 -9.22 -11.28 9.13
N VAL A 8 -9.19 -10.89 7.85
CA VAL A 8 -8.24 -9.94 7.28
C VAL A 8 -9.00 -8.73 6.76
N LEU A 9 -8.77 -7.59 7.39
CA LEU A 9 -9.48 -6.35 7.13
C LEU A 9 -8.70 -5.46 6.16
N TYR A 10 -9.41 -4.76 5.28
CA TYR A 10 -8.83 -3.81 4.32
C TYR A 10 -9.90 -2.83 3.81
N SER A 11 -9.48 -1.70 3.24
CA SER A 11 -10.38 -0.69 2.65
C SER A 11 -11.04 -1.23 1.37
N GLU A 12 -12.29 -0.87 1.10
CA GLU A 12 -13.13 -1.45 0.04
C GLU A 12 -12.47 -1.49 -1.34
N HIS A 13 -11.81 -0.41 -1.73
CA HIS A 13 -11.04 -0.33 -2.98
C HIS A 13 -9.54 -0.56 -2.75
N GLY A 14 -9.19 -1.36 -1.73
CA GLY A 14 -7.81 -1.76 -1.48
C GLY A 14 -7.25 -2.68 -2.57
N PHE A 15 -5.93 -2.85 -2.55
CA PHE A 15 -5.24 -3.63 -3.57
C PHE A 15 -5.78 -5.06 -3.67
N LEU A 16 -6.09 -5.48 -4.91
CA LEU A 16 -6.73 -6.76 -5.23
C LEU A 16 -6.10 -7.99 -4.56
N MET A 17 -4.81 -7.95 -4.27
CA MET A 17 -4.12 -9.09 -3.66
C MET A 17 -4.48 -9.33 -2.19
N TYR A 18 -5.02 -8.36 -1.47
CA TYR A 18 -5.36 -8.53 -0.05
C TYR A 18 -6.44 -9.61 0.16
N PRO A 19 -7.62 -9.52 -0.50
CA PRO A 19 -8.61 -10.58 -0.37
C PRO A 19 -8.13 -11.92 -0.94
N ILE A 20 -7.36 -11.92 -2.03
CA ILE A 20 -6.81 -13.15 -2.61
C ILE A 20 -5.86 -13.82 -1.60
N ALA A 21 -4.97 -13.08 -0.97
CA ALA A 21 -4.04 -13.61 0.03
C ALA A 21 -4.78 -14.12 1.27
N ALA A 22 -5.79 -13.38 1.75
CA ALA A 22 -6.63 -13.81 2.87
C ALA A 22 -7.30 -15.17 2.58
N MET A 23 -8.00 -15.27 1.43
CA MET A 23 -8.67 -16.50 1.02
C MET A 23 -7.67 -17.65 0.81
N SER A 24 -6.49 -17.37 0.26
CA SER A 24 -5.44 -18.38 0.07
C SER A 24 -4.91 -18.94 1.38
N ALA A 25 -4.95 -18.15 2.45
CA ALA A 25 -4.62 -18.58 3.81
C ALA A 25 -5.79 -19.25 4.55
N GLY A 26 -6.98 -19.29 3.94
CA GLY A 26 -8.21 -19.80 4.57
C GLY A 26 -8.87 -18.79 5.51
N ALA A 27 -8.40 -17.56 5.55
CA ALA A 27 -9.01 -16.48 6.33
C ALA A 27 -10.15 -15.81 5.56
N THR A 28 -11.02 -15.12 6.29
CA THR A 28 -12.14 -14.36 5.72
C THR A 28 -11.69 -12.93 5.42
N PRO A 29 -11.77 -12.47 4.15
CA PRO A 29 -11.54 -11.06 3.82
C PRO A 29 -12.73 -10.21 4.26
N VAL A 30 -12.47 -9.12 4.98
CA VAL A 30 -13.47 -8.14 5.43
C VAL A 30 -13.16 -6.79 4.81
N LYS A 31 -14.16 -6.14 4.23
CA LYS A 31 -14.02 -4.82 3.60
C LYS A 31 -14.62 -3.75 4.51
N ALA A 32 -13.86 -2.70 4.78
CA ALA A 32 -14.40 -1.48 5.38
C ALA A 32 -14.79 -0.49 4.27
N PRO A 33 -15.94 0.19 4.38
CA PRO A 33 -16.33 1.20 3.42
C PRO A 33 -15.37 2.39 3.43
N GLU A 34 -15.35 3.14 2.34
CA GLU A 34 -14.52 4.32 2.16
C GLU A 34 -15.37 5.60 2.14
N SER A 35 -14.75 6.70 2.50
CA SER A 35 -15.34 8.02 2.38
C SER A 35 -14.74 8.75 1.18
N ASN A 36 -15.53 8.96 0.11
CA ASN A 36 -15.08 9.59 -1.14
C ASN A 36 -13.84 8.90 -1.76
N LEU A 37 -13.81 7.58 -1.76
CA LEU A 37 -12.69 6.75 -2.26
C LEU A 37 -11.36 6.98 -1.52
N VAL A 38 -11.43 7.50 -0.31
CA VAL A 38 -10.33 7.61 0.64
C VAL A 38 -10.58 6.63 1.78
N THR A 39 -9.55 5.94 2.22
CA THR A 39 -9.62 5.06 3.39
C THR A 39 -10.22 5.79 4.59
N ASP A 40 -11.30 5.25 5.14
CA ASP A 40 -11.97 5.77 6.32
C ASP A 40 -11.52 4.99 7.55
N VAL A 41 -10.80 5.66 8.44
CA VAL A 41 -10.24 5.02 9.64
C VAL A 41 -11.33 4.65 10.64
N ASP A 42 -12.41 5.42 10.75
CA ASP A 42 -13.52 5.09 11.63
C ASP A 42 -14.27 3.85 11.12
N ALA A 43 -14.47 3.76 9.80
CA ALA A 43 -15.05 2.59 9.17
C ALA A 43 -14.16 1.34 9.36
N LEU A 44 -12.83 1.46 9.18
CA LEU A 44 -11.91 0.35 9.46
C LEU A 44 -12.02 -0.09 10.92
N LEU A 45 -11.96 0.84 11.86
CA LEU A 45 -12.02 0.51 13.30
C LEU A 45 -13.36 -0.08 13.71
N SER A 46 -14.47 0.28 13.05
CA SER A 46 -15.80 -0.29 13.33
C SER A 46 -15.92 -1.76 12.88
N GLU A 47 -15.13 -2.19 11.89
CA GLU A 47 -15.09 -3.57 11.42
C GLU A 47 -14.10 -4.45 12.19
N VAL A 48 -13.30 -3.88 13.09
CA VAL A 48 -12.36 -4.66 13.92
C VAL A 48 -13.14 -5.48 14.95
N GLY A 49 -12.98 -6.79 14.90
CA GLY A 49 -13.61 -7.75 15.81
C GLY A 49 -12.61 -8.71 16.47
N GLU A 50 -13.13 -9.61 17.29
CA GLU A 50 -12.31 -10.63 18.00
C GLU A 50 -11.54 -11.56 17.06
N LYS A 51 -12.01 -11.71 15.82
CA LYS A 51 -11.40 -12.55 14.79
C LYS A 51 -10.40 -11.80 13.92
N THR A 52 -10.37 -10.47 13.98
CA THR A 52 -9.46 -9.66 13.16
C THR A 52 -8.03 -9.88 13.61
N ARG A 53 -7.19 -10.42 12.71
CA ARG A 53 -5.77 -10.70 12.98
C ARG A 53 -4.83 -9.85 12.16
N LEU A 54 -5.32 -9.31 11.05
CA LEU A 54 -4.49 -8.55 10.12
C LEU A 54 -5.31 -7.44 9.48
N VAL A 55 -4.73 -6.26 9.42
CA VAL A 55 -5.26 -5.11 8.66
C VAL A 55 -4.25 -4.74 7.60
N PHE A 56 -4.69 -4.71 6.32
CA PHE A 56 -3.92 -4.13 5.23
C PHE A 56 -4.35 -2.69 5.00
N LEU A 57 -3.39 -1.79 5.03
CA LEU A 57 -3.55 -0.40 4.65
C LEU A 57 -2.61 -0.07 3.49
N ALA A 58 -3.13 0.08 2.27
CA ALA A 58 -2.36 0.65 1.17
C ALA A 58 -2.30 2.17 1.33
N ASN A 59 -1.10 2.72 1.51
CA ASN A 59 -0.91 4.15 1.72
C ASN A 59 0.36 4.66 1.04
N PRO A 60 0.25 5.30 -0.14
CA PRO A 60 -0.96 5.59 -0.93
C PRO A 60 -1.70 4.36 -1.46
N ASN A 61 -3.02 4.49 -1.63
CA ASN A 61 -3.86 3.40 -2.09
C ASN A 61 -3.80 3.17 -3.61
N ASN A 62 -3.95 1.94 -4.01
CA ASN A 62 -4.16 1.51 -5.40
C ASN A 62 -5.54 0.81 -5.50
N PRO A 63 -6.49 1.27 -6.34
CA PRO A 63 -6.28 2.13 -7.52
C PRO A 63 -6.55 3.63 -7.32
N THR A 64 -7.00 4.06 -6.16
CA THR A 64 -7.51 5.43 -5.95
C THR A 64 -6.43 6.50 -6.02
N GLY A 65 -5.18 6.16 -5.68
CA GLY A 65 -4.07 7.11 -5.56
C GLY A 65 -4.19 8.02 -4.35
N THR A 66 -5.20 7.84 -3.52
CA THR A 66 -5.43 8.62 -2.29
C THR A 66 -4.55 8.12 -1.15
N TYR A 67 -4.42 8.92 -0.10
CA TYR A 67 -3.66 8.56 1.10
C TYR A 67 -4.35 9.08 2.36
N ILE A 68 -3.96 8.55 3.50
CA ILE A 68 -4.25 9.12 4.81
C ILE A 68 -2.96 9.68 5.43
N GLY A 69 -3.06 10.82 6.13
CA GLY A 69 -1.91 11.43 6.80
C GLY A 69 -1.44 10.63 8.02
N GLY A 70 -0.24 10.95 8.51
CA GLY A 70 0.38 10.24 9.63
C GLY A 70 -0.46 10.22 10.90
N ARG A 71 -1.21 11.30 11.19
CA ARG A 71 -2.13 11.33 12.33
C ARG A 71 -3.19 10.22 12.24
N GLU A 72 -3.78 10.02 11.08
CA GLU A 72 -4.82 9.01 10.86
C GLU A 72 -4.22 7.60 10.84
N LEU A 73 -3.01 7.42 10.30
CA LEU A 73 -2.26 6.17 10.38
C LEU A 73 -2.02 5.77 11.85
N ARG A 74 -1.56 6.70 12.68
CA ARG A 74 -1.34 6.48 14.11
C ARG A 74 -2.64 6.21 14.86
N ARG A 75 -3.73 6.90 14.49
CA ARG A 75 -5.06 6.69 15.06
C ARG A 75 -5.59 5.29 14.73
N LEU A 76 -5.42 4.84 13.49
CA LEU A 76 -5.75 3.47 13.09
C LEU A 76 -5.01 2.46 13.97
N HIS A 77 -3.68 2.56 14.03
CA HIS A 77 -2.87 1.65 14.85
C HIS A 77 -3.30 1.63 16.32
N ALA A 78 -3.51 2.80 16.92
CA ALA A 78 -3.91 2.92 18.34
C ALA A 78 -5.28 2.29 18.64
N GLY A 79 -6.15 2.16 17.64
CA GLY A 79 -7.45 1.49 17.77
C GLY A 79 -7.43 -0.01 17.52
N LEU A 80 -6.30 -0.59 17.09
CA LEU A 80 -6.18 -2.02 16.84
C LEU A 80 -5.80 -2.79 18.12
N PRO A 81 -6.31 -4.02 18.31
CA PRO A 81 -5.84 -4.91 19.35
C PRO A 81 -4.34 -5.26 19.20
N GLU A 82 -3.65 -5.51 20.30
CA GLU A 82 -2.21 -5.88 20.29
C GLU A 82 -1.91 -7.13 19.44
N ASN A 83 -2.86 -8.06 19.38
CA ASN A 83 -2.76 -9.29 18.59
C ASN A 83 -3.19 -9.12 17.11
N CYS A 84 -3.50 -7.92 16.68
CA CYS A 84 -3.79 -7.58 15.29
C CYS A 84 -2.56 -6.93 14.65
N LEU A 85 -2.09 -7.49 13.53
CA LEU A 85 -0.96 -6.96 12.78
C LEU A 85 -1.44 -5.92 11.77
N LEU A 86 -0.89 -4.71 11.82
CA LEU A 86 -1.08 -3.68 10.80
C LEU A 86 0.01 -3.79 9.74
N VAL A 87 -0.37 -4.01 8.49
CA VAL A 87 0.53 -3.97 7.33
C VAL A 87 0.29 -2.69 6.55
N VAL A 88 1.24 -1.77 6.61
CA VAL A 88 1.25 -0.53 5.84
C VAL A 88 1.96 -0.81 4.52
N ASP A 89 1.18 -0.94 3.45
CA ASP A 89 1.70 -1.14 2.10
C ASP A 89 2.04 0.20 1.48
N SER A 90 3.32 0.56 1.55
CA SER A 90 3.87 1.84 1.12
C SER A 90 4.55 1.74 -0.26
N ALA A 91 3.94 0.97 -1.17
CA ALA A 91 4.48 0.70 -2.50
C ALA A 91 4.67 1.97 -3.36
N TYR A 92 4.00 3.07 -3.02
CA TYR A 92 4.04 4.34 -3.77
C TYR A 92 4.66 5.48 -2.96
N ALA A 93 5.22 5.21 -1.79
CA ALA A 93 5.69 6.23 -0.86
C ALA A 93 6.73 7.19 -1.46
N GLU A 94 7.60 6.71 -2.36
CA GLU A 94 8.62 7.54 -2.97
C GLU A 94 8.06 8.64 -3.91
N TYR A 95 6.79 8.54 -4.33
CA TYR A 95 6.11 9.55 -5.13
C TYR A 95 5.48 10.67 -4.30
N VAL A 96 5.27 10.45 -3.00
CA VAL A 96 4.53 11.35 -2.12
C VAL A 96 5.40 12.56 -1.75
N GLU A 97 4.84 13.76 -1.89
CA GLU A 97 5.49 15.04 -1.57
C GLU A 97 4.73 15.81 -0.47
N GLU A 98 3.61 15.26 0.02
CA GLU A 98 2.75 15.83 1.05
C GLU A 98 3.44 15.75 2.44
N ALA A 99 3.47 16.88 3.14
CA ALA A 99 4.23 17.02 4.38
C ALA A 99 3.66 16.24 5.57
N ASP A 100 2.38 15.88 5.52
CA ASP A 100 1.69 15.13 6.58
C ASP A 100 1.70 13.61 6.33
N TYR A 101 2.30 13.15 5.22
CA TYR A 101 2.40 11.74 4.91
C TYR A 101 3.45 11.03 5.78
N GLU A 102 3.08 9.85 6.30
CA GLU A 102 3.99 8.90 6.95
C GLU A 102 3.91 7.53 6.25
N ASP A 103 5.06 6.95 5.95
CA ASP A 103 5.16 5.64 5.28
C ASP A 103 5.03 4.43 6.22
N GLY A 104 4.90 4.69 7.52
CA GLY A 104 4.81 3.66 8.55
C GLY A 104 6.14 3.23 9.16
N ALA A 105 7.30 3.64 8.63
CA ALA A 105 8.59 3.21 9.16
C ALA A 105 8.81 3.65 10.63
N ALA A 106 8.44 4.90 10.96
CA ALA A 106 8.51 5.39 12.34
C ALA A 106 7.62 4.56 13.28
N LEU A 107 6.42 4.21 12.81
CA LEU A 107 5.48 3.42 13.61
C LEU A 107 5.98 1.98 13.84
N VAL A 108 6.66 1.36 12.86
CA VAL A 108 7.33 0.05 13.05
C VAL A 108 8.39 0.13 14.15
N ALA A 109 9.14 1.23 14.23
CA ALA A 109 10.16 1.40 15.25
C ALA A 109 9.57 1.57 16.67
N GLU A 110 8.32 2.01 16.75
CA GLU A 110 7.62 2.30 18.01
C GLU A 110 6.74 1.12 18.49
N ALA A 111 6.34 0.20 17.59
CA ALA A 111 5.31 -0.80 17.86
C ALA A 111 5.70 -2.22 17.41
N GLY A 112 5.28 -3.22 18.21
CA GLY A 112 5.56 -4.64 17.95
C GLY A 112 4.65 -5.33 16.94
N ASN A 113 3.58 -4.66 16.48
CA ASN A 113 2.54 -5.23 15.61
C ASN A 113 2.32 -4.42 14.33
N VAL A 114 3.35 -3.76 13.84
CA VAL A 114 3.31 -3.01 12.56
C VAL A 114 4.37 -3.55 11.60
N VAL A 115 3.99 -3.67 10.34
CA VAL A 115 4.88 -4.00 9.22
C VAL A 115 4.71 -2.94 8.14
N MET A 116 5.79 -2.41 7.63
CA MET A 116 5.78 -1.56 6.45
C MET A 116 6.39 -2.30 5.27
N THR A 117 5.74 -2.25 4.11
CA THR A 117 6.23 -2.90 2.88
C THR A 117 6.58 -1.88 1.80
N ARG A 118 7.60 -2.20 1.03
CA ARG A 118 8.09 -1.41 -0.11
C ARG A 118 8.37 -2.30 -1.32
N THR A 119 8.40 -1.70 -2.49
CA THR A 119 8.65 -2.42 -3.74
C THR A 119 9.64 -1.70 -4.64
N PHE A 120 10.45 -2.46 -5.36
CA PHE A 120 11.26 -1.95 -6.46
C PHE A 120 10.48 -1.89 -7.79
N SER A 121 9.23 -2.33 -7.81
CA SER A 121 8.41 -2.43 -9.01
C SER A 121 7.85 -1.09 -9.50
N LYS A 122 7.93 -0.02 -8.71
CA LYS A 122 7.33 1.28 -9.00
C LYS A 122 8.42 2.30 -9.38
N ILE A 123 8.74 3.24 -8.52
CA ILE A 123 9.66 4.36 -8.84
C ILE A 123 11.04 3.89 -9.31
N TYR A 124 11.51 2.77 -8.79
CA TYR A 124 12.81 2.19 -9.16
C TYR A 124 12.82 1.51 -10.54
N GLY A 125 11.67 1.32 -11.22
CA GLY A 125 11.59 0.77 -12.56
C GLY A 125 11.91 -0.74 -12.67
N LEU A 126 11.98 -1.49 -11.58
CA LEU A 126 12.43 -2.89 -11.55
C LEU A 126 11.29 -3.91 -11.41
N ALA A 127 10.12 -3.64 -12.00
CA ALA A 127 8.92 -4.47 -11.85
C ALA A 127 9.13 -5.93 -12.24
N ALA A 128 9.92 -6.18 -13.31
CA ALA A 128 10.18 -7.52 -13.82
C ALA A 128 11.06 -8.38 -12.89
N LEU A 129 11.86 -7.76 -12.02
CA LEU A 129 12.80 -8.46 -11.14
C LEU A 129 12.15 -9.04 -9.88
N ARG A 130 10.88 -8.74 -9.62
CA ARG A 130 10.09 -9.25 -8.49
C ARG A 130 10.78 -9.03 -7.15
N LEU A 131 11.27 -7.82 -6.90
CA LEU A 131 11.97 -7.42 -5.69
C LEU A 131 11.12 -6.46 -4.85
N GLY A 132 11.06 -6.71 -3.57
CA GLY A 132 10.48 -5.86 -2.55
C GLY A 132 11.10 -6.16 -1.20
N TRP A 133 10.75 -5.39 -0.20
CA TRP A 133 11.24 -5.56 1.16
C TRP A 133 10.18 -5.12 2.18
N ALA A 134 10.34 -5.61 3.39
CA ALA A 134 9.53 -5.20 4.51
C ALA A 134 10.44 -4.74 5.66
N TYR A 135 10.00 -3.70 6.36
CA TYR A 135 10.52 -3.31 7.66
C TYR A 135 9.51 -3.75 8.71
N CYS A 136 9.93 -4.57 9.64
CA CYS A 136 9.06 -5.18 10.63
C CYS A 136 9.82 -5.52 11.91
N PRO A 137 9.12 -5.73 13.04
CA PRO A 137 9.71 -6.24 14.27
C PRO A 137 10.39 -7.60 14.06
N GLU A 138 11.45 -7.86 14.83
CA GLU A 138 12.25 -9.10 14.72
C GLU A 138 11.40 -10.39 14.77
N PRO A 139 10.40 -10.54 15.69
CA PRO A 139 9.58 -11.75 15.72
C PRO A 139 8.79 -11.98 14.41
N VAL A 140 8.36 -10.89 13.74
CA VAL A 140 7.69 -10.98 12.45
C VAL A 140 8.68 -11.42 11.36
N ALA A 141 9.87 -10.83 11.34
CA ALA A 141 10.92 -11.20 10.39
C ALA A 141 11.35 -12.67 10.54
N GLU A 142 11.45 -13.18 11.75
CA GLU A 142 11.73 -14.58 12.01
C GLU A 142 10.68 -15.52 11.43
N VAL A 143 9.38 -15.22 11.61
CA VAL A 143 8.29 -16.01 11.05
C VAL A 143 8.34 -15.98 9.53
N LEU A 144 8.52 -14.82 8.92
CA LEU A 144 8.67 -14.69 7.47
C LEU A 144 9.87 -15.49 6.94
N ASN A 145 10.99 -15.48 7.65
CA ASN A 145 12.18 -16.27 7.28
C ASN A 145 11.95 -17.79 7.35
N ARG A 146 11.07 -18.26 8.22
CA ARG A 146 10.71 -19.69 8.32
C ARG A 146 9.81 -20.16 7.19
N VAL A 147 8.94 -19.28 6.65
CA VAL A 147 7.92 -19.66 5.67
C VAL A 147 8.27 -19.27 4.23
N ARG A 148 9.23 -18.37 4.03
CA ARG A 148 9.66 -18.00 2.68
C ARG A 148 10.28 -19.18 1.94
N GLY A 149 10.04 -19.25 0.62
CA GLY A 149 10.72 -20.25 -0.22
C GLY A 149 12.23 -20.07 -0.24
N PRO A 150 13.01 -21.14 -0.36
CA PRO A 150 14.45 -21.02 -0.55
C PRO A 150 14.75 -20.28 -1.87
N PHE A 151 15.79 -19.42 -1.85
CA PHE A 151 16.19 -18.65 -3.03
C PHE A 151 15.07 -17.79 -3.63
N ASN A 152 14.14 -17.29 -2.80
CA ASN A 152 12.99 -16.51 -3.22
C ASN A 152 13.33 -15.17 -3.90
N VAL A 153 14.58 -14.70 -3.78
CA VAL A 153 15.11 -13.52 -4.49
C VAL A 153 16.33 -13.94 -5.33
N THR A 154 16.32 -13.55 -6.60
CA THR A 154 17.41 -13.90 -7.52
C THR A 154 18.62 -12.98 -7.34
N GLN A 155 19.83 -13.46 -7.65
CA GLN A 155 21.03 -12.64 -7.59
C GLN A 155 20.96 -11.39 -8.50
N PRO A 156 20.45 -11.45 -9.74
CA PRO A 156 20.24 -10.25 -10.56
C PRO A 156 19.31 -9.22 -9.89
N ALA A 157 18.24 -9.67 -9.20
CA ALA A 157 17.34 -8.76 -8.50
C ALA A 157 18.05 -8.04 -7.35
N LEU A 158 18.85 -8.76 -6.55
CA LEU A 158 19.63 -8.16 -5.46
C LEU A 158 20.64 -7.13 -5.99
N THR A 159 21.39 -7.47 -7.04
CA THR A 159 22.38 -6.57 -7.63
C THR A 159 21.73 -5.30 -8.19
N ALA A 160 20.62 -5.46 -8.94
CA ALA A 160 19.90 -4.32 -9.50
C ALA A 160 19.25 -3.46 -8.40
N GLY A 161 18.68 -4.10 -7.35
CA GLY A 161 18.10 -3.39 -6.22
C GLY A 161 19.11 -2.53 -5.47
N LEU A 162 20.31 -3.05 -5.21
CA LEU A 162 21.39 -2.29 -4.57
C LEU A 162 21.80 -1.09 -5.44
N ALA A 163 21.94 -1.28 -6.75
CA ALA A 163 22.24 -0.19 -7.66
C ALA A 163 21.16 0.88 -7.66
N ALA A 164 19.88 0.46 -7.72
CA ALA A 164 18.73 1.36 -7.74
C ALA A 164 18.59 2.19 -6.46
N LEU A 165 18.92 1.64 -5.28
CA LEU A 165 18.93 2.38 -4.03
C LEU A 165 19.97 3.52 -4.02
N GLY A 166 21.07 3.35 -4.72
CA GLY A 166 22.12 4.38 -4.87
C GLY A 166 21.78 5.46 -5.89
N ASP A 167 20.83 5.21 -6.80
CA ASP A 167 20.50 6.11 -7.92
C ASP A 167 19.42 7.14 -7.51
N GLN A 168 19.81 8.08 -6.67
CA GLN A 168 18.92 9.14 -6.18
C GLN A 168 18.53 10.12 -7.29
N GLU A 169 19.34 10.27 -8.34
CA GLU A 169 19.03 11.10 -9.50
C GLU A 169 17.85 10.54 -10.28
N HIS A 170 17.85 9.22 -10.54
CA HIS A 170 16.72 8.54 -11.16
C HIS A 170 15.43 8.70 -10.35
N ILE A 171 15.49 8.53 -9.01
CA ILE A 171 14.34 8.68 -8.14
C ILE A 171 13.76 10.11 -8.23
N ALA A 172 14.62 11.13 -8.12
CA ALA A 172 14.22 12.53 -8.21
C ALA A 172 13.61 12.86 -9.59
N ALA A 173 14.26 12.41 -10.67
CA ALA A 173 13.76 12.61 -12.04
C ALA A 173 12.43 11.91 -12.27
N SER A 174 12.26 10.67 -11.79
CA SER A 174 11.03 9.89 -11.90
C SER A 174 9.88 10.54 -11.12
N ARG A 175 10.13 11.02 -9.92
CA ARG A 175 9.13 11.75 -9.10
C ARG A 175 8.69 13.01 -9.82
N ALA A 176 9.62 13.85 -10.25
CA ALA A 176 9.33 15.09 -10.96
C ALA A 176 8.58 14.84 -12.28
N HIS A 177 8.96 13.79 -13.03
CA HIS A 177 8.24 13.40 -14.25
C HIS A 177 6.80 12.97 -13.93
N ASN A 178 6.61 12.11 -12.94
CA ASN A 178 5.29 11.65 -12.51
C ASN A 178 4.38 12.83 -12.11
N SER A 179 4.88 13.75 -11.29
CA SER A 179 4.11 14.92 -10.84
C SER A 179 3.64 15.78 -12.02
N ARG A 180 4.52 16.05 -13.02
CA ARG A 180 4.15 16.80 -14.23
C ARG A 180 3.13 16.04 -15.08
N CYS A 181 3.36 14.75 -15.33
CA CYS A 181 2.47 13.95 -16.17
C CYS A 181 1.10 13.76 -15.52
N ARG A 182 1.05 13.54 -14.21
CA ARG A 182 -0.20 13.42 -13.43
C ARG A 182 -1.01 14.71 -13.52
N ALA A 183 -0.38 15.86 -13.30
CA ALA A 183 -1.05 17.16 -13.41
C ALA A 183 -1.59 17.40 -14.82
N TRP A 184 -0.78 17.18 -15.85
CA TRP A 184 -1.18 17.31 -17.24
C TRP A 184 -2.34 16.37 -17.60
N PHE A 185 -2.24 15.10 -17.22
CA PHE A 185 -3.26 14.10 -17.49
C PHE A 185 -4.59 14.46 -16.82
N SER A 186 -4.55 14.87 -15.56
CA SER A 186 -5.74 15.29 -14.81
C SER A 186 -6.42 16.51 -15.46
N GLU A 187 -5.63 17.47 -15.93
CA GLU A 187 -6.15 18.63 -16.65
C GLU A 187 -6.82 18.24 -17.99
N GLN A 188 -6.18 17.35 -18.77
CA GLN A 188 -6.76 16.92 -20.04
C GLN A 188 -8.04 16.09 -19.84
N ALA A 189 -8.04 15.17 -18.86
CA ALA A 189 -9.21 14.37 -18.54
C ALA A 189 -10.40 15.24 -18.08
N ALA A 190 -10.14 16.24 -17.25
CA ALA A 190 -11.16 17.19 -16.81
C ALA A 190 -11.76 18.00 -17.99
N LYS A 191 -10.95 18.40 -18.99
CA LYS A 191 -11.44 19.08 -20.21
C LYS A 191 -12.36 18.19 -21.05
N LEU A 192 -12.23 16.87 -20.94
CA LEU A 192 -13.09 15.89 -21.58
C LEU A 192 -14.32 15.53 -20.73
N GLY A 193 -14.51 16.20 -19.61
CA GLY A 193 -15.67 15.98 -18.72
C GLY A 193 -15.53 14.80 -17.76
N ALA A 194 -14.36 14.15 -17.69
CA ALA A 194 -14.13 13.10 -16.72
C ALA A 194 -13.92 13.67 -15.30
N ALA A 195 -14.55 13.04 -14.32
CA ALA A 195 -14.23 13.31 -12.92
C ALA A 195 -12.86 12.69 -12.59
N VAL A 196 -11.95 13.51 -12.05
CA VAL A 196 -10.58 13.07 -11.72
C VAL A 196 -10.41 13.06 -10.21
N LEU A 197 -10.10 11.90 -9.65
CA LEU A 197 -9.80 11.79 -8.23
C LEU A 197 -8.36 12.29 -7.98
N PRO A 198 -8.14 13.18 -6.99
CA PRO A 198 -6.78 13.58 -6.60
C PRO A 198 -5.93 12.37 -6.22
N SER A 199 -4.71 12.31 -6.75
CA SER A 199 -3.79 11.19 -6.53
C SER A 199 -2.40 11.70 -6.15
N VAL A 200 -1.73 11.01 -5.23
CA VAL A 200 -0.32 11.23 -4.88
C VAL A 200 0.58 10.10 -5.41
N ALA A 201 -0.01 9.06 -6.01
CA ALA A 201 0.69 7.91 -6.58
C ALA A 201 1.07 8.14 -8.06
N ASN A 202 1.44 7.08 -8.76
CA ASN A 202 1.69 7.10 -10.21
C ASN A 202 0.50 6.56 -11.04
N CYS A 203 -0.69 6.65 -10.49
CA CYS A 203 -1.96 6.32 -11.13
C CYS A 203 -2.97 7.44 -10.89
N VAL A 204 -3.98 7.51 -11.73
CA VAL A 204 -5.10 8.44 -11.63
C VAL A 204 -6.38 7.64 -11.82
N LEU A 205 -7.35 7.83 -10.94
CA LEU A 205 -8.67 7.25 -11.08
C LEU A 205 -9.62 8.26 -11.74
N LEU A 206 -10.27 7.81 -12.80
CA LEU A 206 -11.25 8.61 -13.55
C LEU A 206 -12.65 8.07 -13.32
N GLY A 207 -13.58 8.95 -12.98
CA GLY A 207 -15.01 8.68 -13.03
C GLY A 207 -15.56 8.98 -14.41
N THR A 208 -16.19 7.98 -15.06
CA THR A 208 -16.85 8.12 -16.34
C THR A 208 -18.10 7.24 -16.38
N GLU A 209 -19.14 7.72 -17.08
CA GLU A 209 -20.38 6.95 -17.28
C GLU A 209 -20.18 5.73 -18.18
N ASN A 210 -19.17 5.78 -19.07
CA ASN A 210 -18.93 4.77 -20.11
C ASN A 210 -17.56 4.11 -19.96
N ALA A 211 -17.19 3.67 -18.75
CA ALA A 211 -15.88 3.08 -18.48
C ALA A 211 -15.57 1.83 -19.35
N GLU A 212 -16.60 1.06 -19.73
CA GLU A 212 -16.45 -0.13 -20.58
C GLU A 212 -16.11 0.21 -22.03
N GLU A 213 -16.54 1.37 -22.54
CA GLU A 213 -16.24 1.83 -23.91
C GLU A 213 -14.80 2.35 -24.04
N LEU A 214 -14.13 2.63 -22.90
CA LEU A 214 -12.77 3.13 -22.85
C LEU A 214 -11.72 2.01 -22.69
N ARG A 215 -12.14 0.77 -22.63
CA ARG A 215 -11.30 -0.42 -22.58
C ARG A 215 -10.98 -0.88 -23.99
#